data_8f23e3150702ebacbe68fc223f8dbf3b
#
_entry.id   8f23e3150702ebacbe68fc223f8dbf3b
#
_cell.length_a   1.000
_cell.length_b   1.000
_cell.length_c   1.000
_cell.angle_alpha   90.00
_cell.angle_beta   90.00
_cell.angle_gamma   90.00
#
_symmetry.space_group_name_H-M   'P 1'
#
loop_
_entity.id
_entity.type
_entity.pdbx_description
1 polymer ?
#
loop_
_entity_poly.entity_id
_entity_poly.type
_entity_poly.pdbx_seq_one_letter_code
_entity_poly.pdbx_strand_id
1 'polypeptide(L)'
;MKGRQRPGRLLLCAMLLSSVTIAADDDSPYLASIAIERAPGAADVLGATLQSVLHVNDSSKTAHFLSNVEGLEVIASDGDTVTVRYIEKPTVVGNPAGRYEQSTWVVDFNEEAVQELVDDLAAGLEAAPSIDELEGYVYEFITDKTYSRAFDLASQVAASGAGDCTEHAVLLAALARANGFQARVAFGNLIIDTDAGLFAFGHAWTEIHDGEQWQIRDATLPGKDPMAKQLRYLPIAILADEGPGYVLSMLEAVSTMPIRISGVANP
;
A
#
# COMPACT_ATOMS: atom_id res chain seq x y z
N MET A 1 2.53 -25.44 66.33
CA MET A 1 2.70 -26.14 65.04
C MET A 1 2.66 -25.14 63.92
N LYS A 2 3.85 -24.88 63.30
CA LYS A 2 4.03 -23.87 62.26
C LYS A 2 3.89 -24.53 60.88
N GLY A 3 2.85 -24.21 60.12
CA GLY A 3 2.68 -24.66 58.73
C GLY A 3 3.50 -23.83 57.79
N ARG A 4 4.45 -24.49 57.08
CA ARG A 4 5.25 -23.90 56.02
C ARG A 4 4.45 -23.85 54.70
N GLN A 5 4.12 -22.68 54.23
CA GLN A 5 3.67 -22.46 52.86
C GLN A 5 4.87 -22.52 51.89
N ARG A 6 4.74 -23.36 50.86
CA ARG A 6 5.69 -23.40 49.73
C ARG A 6 5.31 -22.34 48.69
N PRO A 7 6.21 -21.55 48.17
CA PRO A 7 5.91 -20.64 47.08
C PRO A 7 5.84 -21.40 45.76
N GLY A 8 4.70 -21.24 45.06
CA GLY A 8 4.52 -21.70 43.70
C GLY A 8 5.45 -20.96 42.74
N ARG A 9 6.20 -21.71 41.96
CA ARG A 9 7.01 -21.19 40.84
C ARG A 9 6.04 -20.78 39.71
N LEU A 10 5.91 -19.48 39.51
CA LEU A 10 5.35 -18.95 38.26
C LEU A 10 6.39 -19.16 37.18
N LEU A 11 6.10 -20.02 36.19
CA LEU A 11 6.86 -20.12 34.96
C LEU A 11 6.51 -18.91 34.11
N LEU A 12 7.42 -17.93 34.10
CA LEU A 12 7.34 -16.79 33.20
C LEU A 12 7.79 -17.28 31.82
N CYS A 13 6.83 -17.52 30.92
CA CYS A 13 7.10 -17.78 29.51
C CYS A 13 7.55 -16.46 28.89
N ALA A 14 8.87 -16.22 28.85
CA ALA A 14 9.45 -15.12 28.11
C ALA A 14 9.32 -15.46 26.62
N MET A 15 8.33 -14.91 25.94
CA MET A 15 8.32 -14.83 24.49
C MET A 15 9.50 -13.92 24.07
N LEU A 16 10.50 -14.53 23.47
CA LEU A 16 11.55 -13.84 22.73
C LEU A 16 10.89 -13.19 21.50
N LEU A 17 10.45 -11.96 21.67
CA LEU A 17 10.23 -11.04 20.56
C LEU A 17 11.63 -10.74 19.99
N SER A 18 11.98 -11.44 18.93
CA SER A 18 13.11 -11.04 18.09
C SER A 18 12.79 -9.66 17.54
N SER A 19 13.38 -8.63 18.12
CA SER A 19 13.36 -7.28 17.58
C SER A 19 14.10 -7.31 16.25
N VAL A 20 13.34 -7.39 15.16
CA VAL A 20 13.84 -6.98 13.84
C VAL A 20 14.06 -5.48 13.94
N THR A 21 15.29 -5.08 14.14
CA THR A 21 15.70 -3.67 14.02
C THR A 21 15.68 -3.35 12.53
N ILE A 22 14.56 -2.83 12.04
CA ILE A 22 14.49 -2.18 10.74
C ILE A 22 15.14 -0.82 10.96
N ALA A 23 16.35 -0.65 10.46
CA ALA A 23 16.92 0.67 10.27
C ALA A 23 16.13 1.28 9.08
N ALA A 24 15.03 1.94 9.37
CA ALA A 24 14.43 2.86 8.44
C ALA A 24 15.36 4.09 8.37
N ASP A 25 15.83 4.45 7.19
CA ASP A 25 16.29 5.81 6.93
C ASP A 25 15.10 6.73 7.24
N ASP A 26 15.29 7.72 8.08
CA ASP A 26 14.25 8.55 8.72
C ASP A 26 13.44 9.40 7.72
N ASP A 27 13.72 9.31 6.41
CA ASP A 27 13.09 10.09 5.34
C ASP A 27 12.40 9.25 4.25
N SER A 28 12.22 7.93 4.43
CA SER A 28 11.61 7.09 3.39
C SER A 28 10.08 7.05 3.50
N PRO A 29 9.31 7.39 2.46
CA PRO A 29 7.84 7.37 2.48
C PRO A 29 7.23 5.96 2.40
N TYR A 30 7.97 4.90 2.68
CA TYR A 30 7.58 3.52 2.45
C TYR A 30 7.45 2.73 3.75
N LEU A 31 6.55 1.74 3.78
CA LEU A 31 6.29 0.91 4.97
C LEU A 31 7.50 0.09 5.40
N ALA A 32 8.22 -0.53 4.48
CA ALA A 32 9.40 -1.34 4.75
C ALA A 32 10.23 -1.58 3.49
N SER A 33 11.54 -1.62 3.63
CA SER A 33 12.44 -2.08 2.56
C SER A 33 12.35 -3.61 2.42
N ILE A 34 12.24 -4.09 1.17
CA ILE A 34 12.15 -5.50 0.83
C ILE A 34 13.37 -5.89 0.00
N ALA A 35 14.02 -6.98 0.38
CA ALA A 35 15.17 -7.48 -0.37
C ALA A 35 14.75 -7.82 -1.81
N ILE A 36 15.43 -7.23 -2.79
CA ILE A 36 15.17 -7.45 -4.22
C ILE A 36 16.47 -7.70 -4.97
N GLU A 37 16.45 -8.63 -5.92
CA GLU A 37 17.61 -8.95 -6.74
C GLU A 37 17.23 -9.28 -8.19
N ARG A 38 18.06 -8.83 -9.12
CA ARG A 38 17.94 -9.19 -10.53
C ARG A 38 18.32 -10.66 -10.78
N ALA A 39 17.76 -11.25 -11.83
CA ALA A 39 18.25 -12.52 -12.32
C ALA A 39 19.70 -12.39 -12.80
N PRO A 40 20.53 -13.45 -12.67
CA PRO A 40 21.88 -13.45 -13.24
C PRO A 40 21.84 -13.16 -14.76
N GLY A 41 22.58 -12.14 -15.18
CA GLY A 41 22.64 -11.74 -16.61
C GLY A 41 21.43 -10.95 -17.12
N ALA A 42 20.50 -10.55 -16.24
CA ALA A 42 19.40 -9.67 -16.62
C ALA A 42 19.90 -8.30 -17.05
N ALA A 43 19.11 -7.63 -17.89
CA ALA A 43 19.39 -6.25 -18.31
C ALA A 43 19.42 -5.28 -17.12
N ASP A 44 20.25 -4.23 -17.22
CA ASP A 44 20.38 -3.22 -16.18
C ASP A 44 19.12 -2.37 -16.00
N VAL A 45 18.27 -2.29 -17.01
CA VAL A 45 17.02 -1.52 -17.01
C VAL A 45 15.83 -2.46 -17.18
N LEU A 46 14.81 -2.29 -16.34
CA LEU A 46 13.57 -3.04 -16.44
C LEU A 46 12.76 -2.60 -17.67
N GLY A 47 12.29 -3.60 -18.43
CA GLY A 47 11.36 -3.39 -19.54
C GLY A 47 9.91 -3.15 -19.09
N ALA A 48 9.03 -2.95 -20.07
CA ALA A 48 7.59 -2.82 -19.79
C ALA A 48 7.02 -4.13 -19.22
N THR A 49 7.49 -5.27 -19.72
CA THR A 49 7.19 -6.61 -19.21
C THR A 49 8.30 -7.05 -18.27
N LEU A 50 7.93 -7.58 -17.13
CA LEU A 50 8.84 -7.98 -16.06
C LEU A 50 8.42 -9.31 -15.49
N GLN A 51 9.37 -10.19 -15.23
CA GLN A 51 9.15 -11.43 -14.46
C GLN A 51 9.91 -11.37 -13.14
N SER A 52 9.32 -11.91 -12.07
CA SER A 52 9.96 -12.02 -10.77
C SER A 52 9.43 -13.20 -9.97
N VAL A 53 10.19 -13.61 -8.96
CA VAL A 53 9.82 -14.63 -7.98
C VAL A 53 9.60 -13.94 -6.64
N LEU A 54 8.38 -14.05 -6.12
CA LEU A 54 7.98 -13.53 -4.83
C LEU A 54 8.17 -14.63 -3.79
N HIS A 55 8.91 -14.36 -2.72
CA HIS A 55 9.02 -15.24 -1.55
C HIS A 55 8.00 -14.76 -0.52
N VAL A 56 7.02 -15.60 -0.21
CA VAL A 56 5.84 -15.26 0.59
C VAL A 56 5.58 -16.29 1.69
N ASN A 57 4.84 -15.91 2.71
CA ASN A 57 4.48 -16.83 3.80
C ASN A 57 3.39 -17.84 3.40
N ASP A 58 2.52 -17.49 2.44
CA ASP A 58 1.42 -18.33 1.94
C ASP A 58 1.30 -18.16 0.43
N SER A 59 1.98 -19.02 -0.31
CA SER A 59 2.00 -18.98 -1.78
C SER A 59 0.63 -19.25 -2.39
N SER A 60 -0.19 -20.09 -1.78
CA SER A 60 -1.52 -20.41 -2.29
C SER A 60 -2.46 -19.20 -2.17
N LYS A 61 -2.47 -18.53 -1.02
CA LYS A 61 -3.25 -17.30 -0.80
C LYS A 61 -2.79 -16.19 -1.74
N THR A 62 -1.47 -16.00 -1.83
CA THR A 62 -0.87 -14.98 -2.69
C THR A 62 -1.17 -15.25 -4.18
N ALA A 63 -0.96 -16.47 -4.66
CA ALA A 63 -1.26 -16.83 -6.04
C ALA A 63 -2.74 -16.68 -6.38
N HIS A 64 -3.63 -17.07 -5.45
CA HIS A 64 -5.07 -16.87 -5.64
C HIS A 64 -5.43 -15.38 -5.78
N PHE A 65 -4.89 -14.52 -4.92
CA PHE A 65 -5.12 -13.07 -5.03
C PHE A 65 -4.58 -12.53 -6.35
N LEU A 66 -3.31 -12.83 -6.68
CA LEU A 66 -2.64 -12.31 -7.87
C LEU A 66 -3.27 -12.80 -9.18
N SER A 67 -3.93 -13.95 -9.18
CA SER A 67 -4.71 -14.45 -10.35
C SER A 67 -5.96 -13.59 -10.65
N ASN A 68 -6.35 -12.69 -9.74
CA ASN A 68 -7.43 -11.73 -9.92
C ASN A 68 -6.88 -10.30 -10.15
N VAL A 69 -5.62 -10.17 -10.51
CA VAL A 69 -4.99 -8.88 -10.83
C VAL A 69 -4.83 -8.78 -12.33
N GLU A 70 -5.51 -7.81 -12.94
CA GLU A 70 -5.35 -7.48 -14.35
C GLU A 70 -3.94 -6.91 -14.58
N GLY A 71 -3.33 -7.20 -15.73
CA GLY A 71 -1.97 -6.77 -16.05
C GLY A 71 -0.87 -7.59 -15.39
N LEU A 72 -1.24 -8.70 -14.72
CA LEU A 72 -0.32 -9.60 -14.06
C LEU A 72 -0.69 -11.06 -14.38
N GLU A 73 0.32 -11.92 -14.58
CA GLU A 73 0.14 -13.35 -14.81
C GLU A 73 0.88 -14.15 -13.74
N VAL A 74 0.19 -15.07 -13.08
CA VAL A 74 0.82 -16.06 -12.19
C VAL A 74 1.33 -17.21 -13.04
N ILE A 75 2.66 -17.35 -13.15
CA ILE A 75 3.33 -18.38 -13.95
C ILE A 75 3.42 -19.69 -13.18
N ALA A 76 3.76 -19.62 -11.91
CA ALA A 76 3.93 -20.80 -11.04
C ALA A 76 3.71 -20.41 -9.58
N SER A 77 3.31 -21.39 -8.77
CA SER A 77 3.26 -21.30 -7.31
C SER A 77 3.77 -22.60 -6.74
N ASP A 78 4.83 -22.57 -5.96
CA ASP A 78 5.46 -23.76 -5.36
C ASP A 78 6.12 -23.41 -4.03
N GLY A 79 5.86 -24.25 -3.01
CA GLY A 79 6.40 -24.06 -1.67
C GLY A 79 6.05 -22.70 -1.09
N ASP A 80 7.04 -21.86 -0.87
CA ASP A 80 6.95 -20.50 -0.36
C ASP A 80 7.14 -19.42 -1.46
N THR A 81 7.03 -19.81 -2.73
CA THR A 81 7.27 -18.90 -3.86
C THR A 81 6.09 -18.79 -4.81
N VAL A 82 5.94 -17.60 -5.39
CA VAL A 82 5.03 -17.33 -6.51
C VAL A 82 5.80 -16.61 -7.62
N THR A 83 5.86 -17.22 -8.81
CA THR A 83 6.46 -16.59 -9.98
C THR A 83 5.40 -15.81 -10.73
N VAL A 84 5.67 -14.53 -10.95
CA VAL A 84 4.75 -13.60 -11.59
C VAL A 84 5.38 -12.92 -12.80
N ARG A 85 4.55 -12.60 -13.79
CA ARG A 85 4.91 -11.75 -14.93
C ARG A 85 4.00 -10.53 -14.96
N TYR A 86 4.61 -9.36 -15.01
CA TYR A 86 3.91 -8.11 -15.29
C TYR A 86 3.73 -7.96 -16.78
N ILE A 87 2.54 -7.64 -17.22
CA ILE A 87 2.22 -7.40 -18.62
C ILE A 87 2.01 -5.89 -18.83
N GLU A 88 1.39 -5.25 -17.86
CA GLU A 88 1.11 -3.81 -17.84
C GLU A 88 0.95 -3.31 -16.39
N LYS A 89 0.35 -2.14 -16.17
CA LYS A 89 0.07 -1.64 -14.81
C LYS A 89 -0.97 -2.54 -14.14
N PRO A 90 -0.62 -3.32 -13.10
CA PRO A 90 -1.53 -4.26 -12.49
C PRO A 90 -2.53 -3.56 -11.57
N THR A 91 -3.81 -3.91 -11.73
CA THR A 91 -4.89 -3.49 -10.84
C THR A 91 -5.75 -4.69 -10.48
N VAL A 92 -6.33 -4.68 -9.28
CA VAL A 92 -7.20 -5.77 -8.84
C VAL A 92 -8.53 -5.71 -9.58
N VAL A 93 -8.88 -6.78 -10.27
CA VAL A 93 -10.19 -6.92 -10.91
C VAL A 93 -11.28 -6.97 -9.84
N GLY A 94 -12.39 -6.34 -10.10
CA GLY A 94 -13.55 -6.41 -9.21
C GLY A 94 -14.64 -5.45 -9.61
N ASN A 95 -15.88 -5.87 -9.40
CA ASN A 95 -17.01 -4.98 -9.63
C ASN A 95 -17.04 -3.92 -8.53
N PRO A 96 -16.88 -2.64 -8.87
CA PRO A 96 -16.88 -1.57 -7.90
C PRO A 96 -18.25 -1.30 -7.28
N ALA A 97 -19.32 -1.87 -7.80
CA ALA A 97 -20.69 -1.48 -7.49
C ALA A 97 -20.94 -1.27 -5.99
N GLY A 98 -21.06 -0.03 -5.60
CA GLY A 98 -21.61 0.44 -4.33
C GLY A 98 -20.71 0.34 -3.09
N ARG A 99 -19.58 -0.39 -3.14
CA ARG A 99 -18.78 -0.62 -1.95
C ARG A 99 -17.77 0.51 -1.68
N TYR A 100 -17.19 1.04 -2.74
CA TYR A 100 -16.08 2.00 -2.66
C TYR A 100 -16.51 3.43 -2.96
N GLU A 101 -17.77 3.74 -2.74
CA GLU A 101 -18.39 5.06 -2.96
C GLU A 101 -18.80 5.73 -1.65
N GLN A 102 -18.91 4.95 -0.57
CA GLN A 102 -19.48 5.41 0.68
C GLN A 102 -18.42 5.84 1.68
N SER A 103 -18.80 6.74 2.59
CA SER A 103 -18.04 7.01 3.78
C SER A 103 -18.07 5.79 4.69
N THR A 104 -16.91 5.43 5.20
CA THR A 104 -16.71 4.29 6.09
C THR A 104 -16.05 4.75 7.39
N TRP A 105 -15.65 3.83 8.26
CA TRP A 105 -14.93 4.22 9.47
C TRP A 105 -13.53 4.76 9.16
N VAL A 106 -12.80 4.18 8.19
CA VAL A 106 -11.44 4.61 7.82
C VAL A 106 -11.47 5.74 6.81
N VAL A 107 -12.29 5.59 5.77
CA VAL A 107 -12.46 6.58 4.69
C VAL A 107 -13.67 7.44 5.04
N ASP A 108 -13.57 8.19 6.14
CA ASP A 108 -14.66 8.89 6.82
C ASP A 108 -14.88 10.30 6.25
N PHE A 109 -15.07 10.37 4.94
CA PHE A 109 -15.17 11.65 4.23
C PHE A 109 -16.35 12.53 4.62
N ASN A 110 -17.32 12.04 5.39
CA ASN A 110 -18.42 12.85 5.93
C ASN A 110 -18.01 13.68 7.14
N GLU A 111 -16.82 13.43 7.72
CA GLU A 111 -16.31 14.20 8.86
C GLU A 111 -15.89 15.60 8.43
N GLU A 112 -16.11 16.58 9.34
CA GLU A 112 -15.93 18.01 9.09
C GLU A 112 -14.55 18.33 8.51
N ALA A 113 -13.48 17.75 9.08
CA ALA A 113 -12.12 18.00 8.61
C ALA A 113 -11.88 17.60 7.15
N VAL A 114 -12.50 16.52 6.67
CA VAL A 114 -12.39 16.12 5.26
C VAL A 114 -13.25 17.01 4.38
N GLN A 115 -14.45 17.39 4.85
CA GLN A 115 -15.33 18.28 4.10
C GLN A 115 -14.73 19.68 3.92
N GLU A 116 -13.98 20.19 4.92
CA GLU A 116 -13.21 21.43 4.77
C GLU A 116 -12.19 21.36 3.63
N LEU A 117 -11.51 20.21 3.44
CA LEU A 117 -10.59 20.01 2.32
C LEU A 117 -11.33 19.92 0.97
N VAL A 118 -12.50 19.28 0.95
CA VAL A 118 -13.34 19.23 -0.27
C VAL A 118 -13.77 20.64 -0.69
N ASP A 119 -14.19 21.46 0.27
CA ASP A 119 -14.59 22.85 0.02
C ASP A 119 -13.40 23.72 -0.41
N ASP A 120 -12.24 23.55 0.21
CA ASP A 120 -11.00 24.28 -0.12
C ASP A 120 -10.54 23.97 -1.55
N LEU A 121 -10.52 22.67 -1.90
CA LEU A 121 -10.20 22.22 -3.26
C LEU A 121 -11.19 22.79 -4.29
N ALA A 122 -12.49 22.71 -4.00
CA ALA A 122 -13.54 23.21 -4.89
C ALA A 122 -13.47 24.73 -5.09
N ALA A 123 -13.07 25.50 -4.07
CA ALA A 123 -12.93 26.95 -4.15
C ALA A 123 -11.83 27.38 -5.13
N GLY A 124 -10.84 26.52 -5.39
CA GLY A 124 -9.74 26.78 -6.33
C GLY A 124 -10.05 26.36 -7.78
N LEU A 125 -11.18 25.74 -8.04
CA LEU A 125 -11.51 25.13 -9.35
C LEU A 125 -12.80 25.75 -9.94
N GLU A 126 -12.86 25.79 -11.28
CA GLU A 126 -14.08 26.21 -12.01
C GLU A 126 -15.08 25.06 -12.24
N ALA A 127 -14.63 23.81 -12.04
CA ALA A 127 -15.42 22.59 -12.22
C ALA A 127 -15.09 21.57 -11.13
N ALA A 128 -15.81 20.43 -11.11
CA ALA A 128 -15.47 19.32 -10.25
C ALA A 128 -14.01 18.84 -10.49
N PRO A 129 -13.26 18.51 -9.42
CA PRO A 129 -11.86 18.14 -9.55
C PRO A 129 -11.70 16.86 -10.36
N SER A 130 -10.66 16.84 -11.19
CA SER A 130 -10.18 15.63 -11.85
C SER A 130 -9.41 14.74 -10.85
N ILE A 131 -9.22 13.47 -11.22
CA ILE A 131 -8.43 12.54 -10.42
C ILE A 131 -6.99 13.04 -10.24
N ASP A 132 -6.39 13.66 -11.25
CA ASP A 132 -5.02 14.22 -11.17
C ASP A 132 -4.94 15.42 -10.21
N GLU A 133 -5.98 16.26 -10.15
CA GLU A 133 -6.05 17.37 -9.19
C GLU A 133 -6.23 16.87 -7.76
N LEU A 134 -7.03 15.83 -7.54
CA LEU A 134 -7.17 15.19 -6.23
C LEU A 134 -5.83 14.60 -5.75
N GLU A 135 -5.12 13.86 -6.60
CA GLU A 135 -3.81 13.27 -6.28
C GLU A 135 -2.78 14.36 -5.95
N GLY A 136 -2.71 15.41 -6.79
CA GLY A 136 -1.81 16.54 -6.58
C GLY A 136 -2.12 17.32 -5.30
N TYR A 137 -3.39 17.53 -4.98
CA TYR A 137 -3.82 18.21 -3.76
C TYR A 137 -3.38 17.46 -2.50
N VAL A 138 -3.61 16.14 -2.44
CA VAL A 138 -3.19 15.32 -1.28
C VAL A 138 -1.67 15.33 -1.11
N TYR A 139 -0.92 15.24 -2.23
CA TYR A 139 0.55 15.31 -2.20
C TYR A 139 1.06 16.63 -1.59
N GLU A 140 0.43 17.75 -1.96
CA GLU A 140 0.80 19.08 -1.47
C GLU A 140 0.31 19.34 -0.04
N PHE A 141 -0.84 18.77 0.33
CA PHE A 141 -1.45 18.94 1.64
C PHE A 141 -0.67 18.23 2.76
N ILE A 142 -0.25 16.95 2.54
CA ILE A 142 0.52 16.20 3.55
C ILE A 142 1.99 16.61 3.47
N THR A 143 2.36 17.59 4.31
CA THR A 143 3.71 18.15 4.36
C THR A 143 4.59 17.54 5.46
N ASP A 144 3.98 17.05 6.54
CA ASP A 144 4.69 16.34 7.62
C ASP A 144 4.69 14.83 7.34
N LYS A 145 5.77 14.37 6.71
CA LYS A 145 5.97 12.95 6.37
C LYS A 145 6.48 12.17 7.56
N THR A 146 5.67 12.06 8.61
CA THR A 146 6.02 11.36 9.85
C THR A 146 5.60 9.90 9.80
N TYR A 147 6.52 9.00 10.16
CA TYR A 147 6.28 7.55 10.29
C TYR A 147 5.84 7.15 11.70
N SER A 148 5.56 8.11 12.55
CA SER A 148 5.13 7.87 13.94
C SER A 148 3.64 7.53 14.05
N ARG A 149 2.88 7.73 13.00
CA ARG A 149 1.46 7.43 12.92
C ARG A 149 1.25 6.31 11.92
N ALA A 150 0.62 5.25 12.32
CA ALA A 150 0.26 4.16 11.42
C ALA A 150 -1.25 4.02 11.39
N PHE A 151 -1.83 4.08 10.19
CA PHE A 151 -3.23 3.77 9.96
C PHE A 151 -4.23 4.78 10.56
N ASP A 152 -3.96 6.07 10.40
CA ASP A 152 -4.90 7.13 10.79
C ASP A 152 -6.15 7.13 9.88
N LEU A 153 -7.29 7.59 10.43
CA LEU A 153 -8.53 7.81 9.67
C LEU A 153 -8.36 9.00 8.73
N ALA A 154 -9.12 9.07 7.64
CA ALA A 154 -9.04 10.19 6.71
C ALA A 154 -9.26 11.53 7.39
N SER A 155 -10.19 11.63 8.34
CA SER A 155 -10.44 12.83 9.13
C SER A 155 -9.27 13.24 10.03
N GLN A 156 -8.54 12.28 10.57
CA GLN A 156 -7.35 12.55 11.38
C GLN A 156 -6.20 13.04 10.51
N VAL A 157 -6.03 12.47 9.33
CA VAL A 157 -5.05 12.95 8.33
C VAL A 157 -5.40 14.36 7.87
N ALA A 158 -6.67 14.61 7.54
CA ALA A 158 -7.18 15.92 7.15
C ALA A 158 -6.92 17.00 8.25
N ALA A 159 -7.11 16.64 9.52
CA ALA A 159 -6.86 17.56 10.62
C ALA A 159 -5.38 17.81 10.91
N SER A 160 -4.48 16.87 10.57
CA SER A 160 -3.06 16.94 10.94
C SER A 160 -2.15 17.38 9.80
N GLY A 161 -2.48 17.08 8.55
CA GLY A 161 -1.60 17.25 7.39
C GLY A 161 -0.32 16.41 7.49
N ALA A 162 -0.40 15.29 8.22
CA ALA A 162 0.75 14.44 8.51
C ALA A 162 0.47 12.97 8.19
N GLY A 163 1.47 12.24 7.73
CA GLY A 163 1.37 10.80 7.46
C GLY A 163 2.37 10.27 6.45
N ASP A 164 2.38 8.95 6.31
CA ASP A 164 3.17 8.22 5.31
C ASP A 164 2.31 7.77 4.11
N CYS A 165 2.72 6.72 3.42
CA CYS A 165 1.98 6.22 2.25
C CYS A 165 0.56 5.76 2.59
N THR A 166 0.31 5.27 3.81
CA THR A 166 -1.02 4.81 4.22
C THR A 166 -1.99 5.96 4.40
N GLU A 167 -1.54 7.04 5.02
CA GLU A 167 -2.31 8.25 5.22
C GLU A 167 -2.59 8.97 3.90
N HIS A 168 -1.60 9.05 2.99
CA HIS A 168 -1.83 9.57 1.64
C HIS A 168 -2.90 8.77 0.90
N ALA A 169 -2.84 7.43 0.96
CA ALA A 169 -3.80 6.58 0.30
C ALA A 169 -5.21 6.72 0.89
N VAL A 170 -5.33 6.76 2.21
CA VAL A 170 -6.63 6.89 2.89
C VAL A 170 -7.26 8.26 2.62
N LEU A 171 -6.49 9.35 2.70
CA LEU A 171 -7.00 10.70 2.42
C LEU A 171 -7.39 10.85 0.94
N LEU A 172 -6.57 10.34 0.01
CA LEU A 172 -6.92 10.38 -1.42
C LEU A 172 -8.20 9.59 -1.71
N ALA A 173 -8.37 8.41 -1.10
CA ALA A 173 -9.60 7.64 -1.23
C ALA A 173 -10.82 8.41 -0.69
N ALA A 174 -10.66 9.14 0.42
CA ALA A 174 -11.72 9.95 1.01
C ALA A 174 -12.12 11.14 0.10
N LEU A 175 -11.16 11.90 -0.40
CA LEU A 175 -11.42 13.00 -1.32
C LEU A 175 -12.00 12.53 -2.65
N ALA A 176 -11.53 11.39 -3.19
CA ALA A 176 -12.08 10.80 -4.40
C ALA A 176 -13.55 10.41 -4.21
N ARG A 177 -13.88 9.70 -3.11
CA ARG A 177 -15.28 9.32 -2.82
C ARG A 177 -16.18 10.53 -2.56
N ALA A 178 -15.69 11.54 -1.85
CA ALA A 178 -16.45 12.78 -1.62
C ALA A 178 -16.78 13.51 -2.92
N ASN A 179 -15.96 13.34 -3.97
CA ASN A 179 -16.17 13.90 -5.30
C ASN A 179 -16.87 12.94 -6.28
N GLY A 180 -17.44 11.82 -5.79
CA GLY A 180 -18.27 10.91 -6.57
C GLY A 180 -17.48 9.83 -7.34
N PHE A 181 -16.19 9.69 -7.11
CA PHE A 181 -15.42 8.58 -7.66
C PHE A 181 -15.51 7.35 -6.75
N GLN A 182 -15.37 6.18 -7.35
CA GLN A 182 -15.12 4.97 -6.59
C GLN A 182 -13.62 4.90 -6.30
N ALA A 183 -13.24 4.69 -5.04
CA ALA A 183 -11.85 4.65 -4.63
C ALA A 183 -11.62 3.61 -3.54
N ARG A 184 -10.48 2.93 -3.58
CA ARG A 184 -10.09 1.91 -2.58
C ARG A 184 -8.61 2.00 -2.26
N VAL A 185 -8.24 1.60 -1.05
CA VAL A 185 -6.84 1.53 -0.61
C VAL A 185 -6.26 0.16 -0.97
N ALA A 186 -5.16 0.16 -1.69
CA ALA A 186 -4.39 -1.00 -2.08
C ALA A 186 -3.06 -1.07 -1.33
N PHE A 187 -2.63 -2.28 -1.01
CA PHE A 187 -1.35 -2.58 -0.38
C PHE A 187 -0.54 -3.51 -1.26
N GLY A 188 0.77 -3.32 -1.27
CA GLY A 188 1.65 -4.18 -2.02
C GLY A 188 3.09 -3.71 -2.00
N ASN A 189 3.78 -3.98 -3.09
CA ASN A 189 5.16 -3.58 -3.25
C ASN A 189 5.30 -2.54 -4.35
N LEU A 190 6.07 -1.52 -4.06
CA LEU A 190 6.60 -0.60 -5.05
C LEU A 190 8.02 -1.04 -5.41
N ILE A 191 8.25 -1.35 -6.69
CA ILE A 191 9.56 -1.68 -7.24
C ILE A 191 10.05 -0.46 -8.01
N ILE A 192 11.23 0.02 -7.67
CA ILE A 192 11.83 1.23 -8.24
C ILE A 192 13.17 0.86 -8.89
N ASP A 193 13.31 1.21 -10.17
CA ASP A 193 14.55 1.04 -10.93
C ASP A 193 15.20 2.39 -11.19
N THR A 194 16.33 2.64 -10.54
CA THR A 194 17.08 3.89 -10.63
C THR A 194 18.51 3.66 -11.10
N ASP A 195 19.26 4.74 -11.32
CA ASP A 195 20.70 4.65 -11.59
C ASP A 195 21.49 4.07 -10.42
N ALA A 196 20.98 4.18 -9.19
CA ALA A 196 21.61 3.62 -7.99
C ALA A 196 21.32 2.12 -7.83
N GLY A 197 20.33 1.57 -8.52
CA GLY A 197 19.98 0.15 -8.47
C GLY A 197 18.49 -0.12 -8.47
N LEU A 198 18.16 -1.37 -8.17
CA LEU A 198 16.80 -1.88 -8.04
C LEU A 198 16.42 -1.93 -6.57
N PHE A 199 15.28 -1.34 -6.23
CA PHE A 199 14.75 -1.26 -4.87
C PHE A 199 13.32 -1.78 -4.83
N ALA A 200 12.91 -2.32 -3.70
CA ALA A 200 11.52 -2.69 -3.44
C ALA A 200 11.11 -2.28 -2.02
N PHE A 201 9.89 -1.81 -1.90
CA PHE A 201 9.33 -1.34 -0.64
C PHE A 201 7.92 -1.86 -0.46
N GLY A 202 7.52 -2.15 0.78
CA GLY A 202 6.12 -2.22 1.15
C GLY A 202 5.49 -0.86 1.00
N HIS A 203 4.31 -0.78 0.39
CA HIS A 203 3.70 0.49 0.01
C HIS A 203 2.17 0.40 0.00
N ALA A 204 1.53 1.54 0.21
CA ALA A 204 0.10 1.71 0.04
C ALA A 204 -0.19 2.82 -0.97
N TRP A 205 -1.23 2.64 -1.76
CA TRP A 205 -1.71 3.62 -2.73
C TRP A 205 -3.23 3.56 -2.85
N THR A 206 -3.80 4.48 -3.60
CA THR A 206 -5.22 4.47 -3.93
C THR A 206 -5.42 3.92 -5.33
N GLU A 207 -6.44 3.09 -5.52
CA GLU A 207 -6.98 2.81 -6.82
C GLU A 207 -8.30 3.55 -6.99
N ILE A 208 -8.44 4.34 -8.06
CA ILE A 208 -9.64 5.13 -8.36
C ILE A 208 -10.22 4.65 -9.69
N HIS A 209 -11.55 4.42 -9.71
CA HIS A 209 -12.26 4.02 -10.92
C HIS A 209 -12.73 5.26 -11.68
N ASP A 210 -12.32 5.41 -12.94
CA ASP A 210 -12.63 6.56 -13.77
C ASP A 210 -13.96 6.46 -14.53
N GLY A 211 -14.72 5.38 -14.28
CA GLY A 211 -15.94 5.02 -15.00
C GLY A 211 -15.73 3.84 -15.98
N GLU A 212 -14.50 3.59 -16.42
CA GLU A 212 -14.15 2.51 -17.33
C GLU A 212 -13.25 1.47 -16.68
N GLN A 213 -12.23 1.90 -15.93
CA GLN A 213 -11.23 1.03 -15.32
C GLN A 213 -10.70 1.59 -13.99
N TRP A 214 -10.07 0.71 -13.20
CA TRP A 214 -9.32 1.11 -12.04
C TRP A 214 -7.95 1.69 -12.46
N GLN A 215 -7.63 2.86 -11.89
CA GLN A 215 -6.34 3.53 -12.10
C GLN A 215 -5.57 3.58 -10.79
N ILE A 216 -4.29 3.21 -10.83
CA ILE A 216 -3.36 3.42 -9.72
C ILE A 216 -3.12 4.92 -9.57
N ARG A 217 -3.31 5.43 -8.34
CA ARG A 217 -3.08 6.80 -7.94
C ARG A 217 -2.28 6.83 -6.65
N ASP A 218 -1.14 7.45 -6.69
CA ASP A 218 -0.19 7.47 -5.59
C ASP A 218 0.18 8.89 -5.20
N ALA A 219 -0.57 9.45 -4.26
CA ALA A 219 -0.33 10.80 -3.75
C ALA A 219 0.99 10.93 -2.96
N THR A 220 1.67 9.83 -2.67
CA THR A 220 3.03 9.86 -2.10
C THR A 220 4.06 10.18 -3.19
N LEU A 221 3.81 9.70 -4.42
CA LEU A 221 4.73 9.79 -5.58
C LEU A 221 3.96 10.18 -6.86
N PRO A 222 3.39 11.37 -6.96
CA PRO A 222 2.45 11.73 -8.03
C PRO A 222 3.12 11.85 -9.42
N GLY A 223 3.65 10.76 -9.94
CA GLY A 223 4.25 10.66 -11.27
C GLY A 223 5.42 11.61 -11.55
N LYS A 224 5.87 12.34 -10.54
CA LYS A 224 6.87 13.42 -10.64
C LYS A 224 8.22 13.08 -10.03
N ASP A 225 8.43 11.82 -9.56
CA ASP A 225 9.74 11.45 -9.02
C ASP A 225 10.80 11.45 -10.15
N PRO A 226 11.68 12.46 -10.20
CA PRO A 226 12.70 12.55 -11.24
C PRO A 226 13.78 11.47 -11.10
N MET A 227 13.83 10.76 -9.96
CA MET A 227 14.81 9.72 -9.67
C MET A 227 14.35 8.35 -10.15
N ALA A 228 13.05 8.11 -10.28
CA ALA A 228 12.51 6.81 -10.67
C ALA A 228 12.46 6.69 -12.20
N LYS A 229 13.33 5.86 -12.77
CA LYS A 229 13.30 5.54 -14.20
C LYS A 229 12.06 4.73 -14.54
N GLN A 230 11.66 3.81 -13.64
CA GLN A 230 10.48 2.99 -13.81
C GLN A 230 9.91 2.60 -12.45
N LEU A 231 8.64 2.85 -12.26
CA LEU A 231 7.86 2.40 -11.11
C LEU A 231 7.01 1.20 -11.50
N ARG A 232 6.97 0.18 -10.62
CA ARG A 232 6.10 -0.99 -10.77
C ARG A 232 5.37 -1.22 -9.47
N TYR A 233 4.06 -1.16 -9.54
CA TYR A 233 3.18 -1.47 -8.42
C TYR A 233 2.78 -2.95 -8.51
N LEU A 234 3.01 -3.69 -7.45
CA LEU A 234 2.58 -5.08 -7.31
C LEU A 234 1.53 -5.14 -6.20
N PRO A 235 0.23 -5.10 -6.52
CA PRO A 235 -0.80 -5.21 -5.50
C PRO A 235 -0.78 -6.61 -4.88
N ILE A 236 -0.90 -6.67 -3.55
CA ILE A 236 -0.94 -7.91 -2.76
C ILE A 236 -2.24 -8.01 -1.97
N ALA A 237 -2.85 -6.88 -1.64
CA ALA A 237 -4.13 -6.84 -0.95
C ALA A 237 -4.87 -5.53 -1.26
N ILE A 238 -6.19 -5.57 -1.09
CA ILE A 238 -7.05 -4.39 -0.98
C ILE A 238 -7.53 -4.32 0.47
N LEU A 239 -7.69 -3.14 1.01
CA LEU A 239 -8.27 -2.95 2.35
C LEU A 239 -9.67 -3.56 2.38
N ALA A 240 -9.78 -4.72 3.03
CA ALA A 240 -10.98 -5.53 2.99
C ALA A 240 -12.04 -5.07 3.99
N ASP A 241 -11.61 -4.65 5.19
CA ASP A 241 -12.45 -4.10 6.25
C ASP A 241 -12.08 -2.63 6.45
N GLU A 242 -13.03 -1.76 6.21
CA GLU A 242 -12.92 -0.32 6.45
C GLU A 242 -13.74 0.12 7.67
N GLY A 243 -14.21 -0.83 8.47
CA GLY A 243 -14.90 -0.62 9.74
C GLY A 243 -13.94 -0.44 10.93
N PRO A 244 -14.44 -0.49 12.17
CA PRO A 244 -13.61 -0.36 13.39
C PRO A 244 -12.51 -1.41 13.53
N GLY A 245 -12.60 -2.53 12.81
CA GLY A 245 -11.59 -3.60 12.76
C GLY A 245 -10.45 -3.38 11.75
N TYR A 246 -10.45 -2.28 11.04
CA TYR A 246 -9.56 -1.97 9.92
C TYR A 246 -8.07 -2.19 10.20
N VAL A 247 -7.61 -1.90 11.41
CA VAL A 247 -6.19 -2.08 11.80
C VAL A 247 -5.75 -3.54 11.60
N LEU A 248 -6.61 -4.50 11.95
CA LEU A 248 -6.31 -5.92 11.75
C LEU A 248 -6.27 -6.25 10.25
N SER A 249 -7.15 -5.67 9.45
CA SER A 249 -7.16 -5.84 8.00
C SER A 249 -5.89 -5.25 7.35
N MET A 250 -5.44 -4.09 7.80
CA MET A 250 -4.17 -3.49 7.36
C MET A 250 -2.96 -4.33 7.77
N LEU A 251 -2.90 -4.80 9.02
CA LEU A 251 -1.85 -5.70 9.49
C LEU A 251 -1.84 -7.02 8.71
N GLU A 252 -3.00 -7.57 8.40
CA GLU A 252 -3.10 -8.76 7.56
C GLU A 252 -2.55 -8.48 6.16
N ALA A 253 -2.93 -7.37 5.53
CA ALA A 253 -2.41 -6.97 4.22
C ALA A 253 -0.87 -6.86 4.22
N VAL A 254 -0.30 -6.16 5.21
CA VAL A 254 1.15 -6.05 5.37
C VAL A 254 1.81 -7.41 5.56
N SER A 255 1.19 -8.32 6.36
CA SER A 255 1.74 -9.66 6.62
C SER A 255 1.76 -10.58 5.40
N THR A 256 0.97 -10.29 4.37
CA THR A 256 0.94 -11.04 3.11
C THR A 256 1.95 -10.55 2.08
N MET A 257 2.62 -9.43 2.34
CA MET A 257 3.65 -8.92 1.43
C MET A 257 4.81 -9.89 1.29
N PRO A 258 5.46 -9.97 0.12
CA PRO A 258 6.69 -10.72 -0.05
C PRO A 258 7.77 -10.28 0.94
N ILE A 259 8.46 -11.24 1.53
CA ILE A 259 9.63 -11.00 2.37
C ILE A 259 10.90 -10.78 1.54
N ARG A 260 10.88 -11.21 0.28
CA ARG A 260 11.94 -11.04 -0.72
C ARG A 260 11.35 -11.14 -2.12
N ILE A 261 11.96 -10.42 -3.06
CA ILE A 261 11.70 -10.54 -4.50
C ILE A 261 13.01 -10.92 -5.19
N SER A 262 12.99 -11.97 -6.01
CA SER A 262 14.21 -12.44 -6.68
C SER A 262 13.98 -12.73 -8.16
N GLY A 263 15.06 -12.97 -8.89
CA GLY A 263 14.99 -13.36 -10.30
C GLY A 263 14.34 -12.30 -11.20
N VAL A 264 14.46 -11.03 -10.83
CA VAL A 264 13.85 -9.93 -11.60
C VAL A 264 14.53 -9.79 -12.95
N ALA A 265 13.77 -9.98 -14.03
CA ALA A 265 14.26 -9.93 -15.40
C ALA A 265 13.18 -9.47 -16.38
N ASN A 266 13.62 -8.94 -17.52
CA ASN A 266 12.80 -8.83 -18.71
C ASN A 266 12.65 -10.24 -19.30
N PRO A 267 11.43 -10.75 -19.56
CA PRO A 267 11.21 -12.09 -20.13
C PRO A 267 11.66 -12.22 -21.57
#